data_a66224898edf37630840941d5b7ac7b9
#
_entry.id   a66224898edf37630840941d5b7ac7b9
#
_cell.length_a   1.000
_cell.length_b   1.000
_cell.length_c   1.000
_cell.angle_alpha   90.00
_cell.angle_beta   90.00
_cell.angle_gamma   90.00
#
_symmetry.space_group_name_H-M   'P 1'
#
loop_
_entity.id
_entity.type
_entity.pdbx_description
1 polymer ?
#
loop_
_entity_poly.entity_id
_entity_poly.type
_entity_poly.pdbx_seq_one_letter_code
_entity_poly.pdbx_strand_id
1 'polypeptide(L)'
;MSGLARLEPGSMTDAAGLALEPEPVPAEQAVSGGPTTAYTALDEPAAADGVGEIGVWEMTPGVMRDIEVDEVFVVLAGDATVEFEEPRLDPIELRPGSVVRLTAGMQTVWTVRATLRKIFISR
;
A
#
# COMPACT_ATOMS: atom_id res chain seq x y z
N MET A 1 -20.23 -8.39 -3.09
CA MET A 1 -20.34 -8.55 -1.67
C MET A 1 -19.03 -8.22 -0.99
N SER A 2 -19.00 -7.11 -0.33
CA SER A 2 -17.81 -6.73 0.39
C SER A 2 -17.63 -7.62 1.61
N GLY A 3 -16.43 -7.71 2.11
CA GLY A 3 -16.14 -8.46 3.31
C GLY A 3 -15.91 -9.94 3.11
N LEU A 4 -16.02 -10.44 1.89
CA LEU A 4 -15.65 -11.82 1.64
C LEU A 4 -14.15 -11.94 1.55
N ALA A 5 -13.58 -12.83 2.38
CA ALA A 5 -12.16 -13.13 2.30
C ALA A 5 -11.87 -13.81 0.97
N ARG A 6 -10.78 -13.42 0.33
CA ARG A 6 -10.34 -14.00 -0.93
C ARG A 6 -9.21 -14.99 -0.76
N LEU A 7 -8.77 -15.16 0.49
CA LEU A 7 -7.71 -16.11 0.82
C LEU A 7 -8.28 -17.21 1.69
N GLU A 8 -9.02 -18.10 1.04
CA GLU A 8 -9.54 -19.29 1.71
C GLU A 8 -8.44 -20.34 1.78
N PRO A 9 -8.42 -21.20 2.79
CA PRO A 9 -7.47 -22.30 2.83
C PRO A 9 -7.50 -23.11 1.53
N GLY A 10 -6.33 -23.29 0.93
CA GLY A 10 -6.23 -24.04 -0.33
C GLY A 10 -6.56 -23.24 -1.58
N SER A 11 -6.82 -21.92 -1.46
CA SER A 11 -7.12 -21.09 -2.62
C SER A 11 -5.94 -20.17 -2.95
N MET A 12 -6.04 -19.50 -4.09
CA MET A 12 -5.01 -18.57 -4.53
C MET A 12 -5.68 -17.34 -5.16
N THR A 13 -5.18 -16.15 -4.84
CA THR A 13 -5.57 -14.92 -5.51
C THR A 13 -4.35 -14.36 -6.24
N ASP A 14 -4.51 -14.06 -7.52
CA ASP A 14 -3.43 -13.41 -8.28
C ASP A 14 -3.44 -11.91 -7.98
N ALA A 15 -2.66 -11.52 -6.99
CA ALA A 15 -2.62 -10.13 -6.53
C ALA A 15 -2.06 -9.19 -7.60
N ALA A 16 -1.17 -9.69 -8.45
CA ALA A 16 -0.55 -8.85 -9.49
C ALA A 16 -1.55 -8.45 -10.57
N GLY A 17 -2.52 -9.30 -10.87
CA GLY A 17 -3.50 -9.05 -11.93
C GLY A 17 -4.88 -8.62 -11.44
N LEU A 18 -5.06 -8.46 -10.14
CA LEU A 18 -6.37 -8.14 -9.58
C LEU A 18 -6.81 -6.74 -9.99
N ALA A 19 -8.04 -6.61 -10.48
CA ALA A 19 -8.60 -5.31 -10.84
C ALA A 19 -8.98 -4.55 -9.57
N LEU A 20 -8.54 -3.29 -9.48
CA LEU A 20 -8.83 -2.42 -8.35
C LEU A 20 -9.54 -1.17 -8.86
N GLU A 21 -10.33 -0.54 -7.98
CA GLU A 21 -11.07 0.66 -8.29
C GLU A 21 -10.26 1.88 -7.84
N PRO A 22 -9.70 2.67 -8.77
CA PRO A 22 -8.89 3.81 -8.40
C PRO A 22 -9.73 4.99 -7.91
N GLU A 23 -9.19 5.71 -6.95
CA GLU A 23 -9.78 6.92 -6.40
C GLU A 23 -8.72 8.01 -6.33
N PRO A 24 -9.09 9.28 -6.53
CA PRO A 24 -8.13 10.36 -6.36
C PRO A 24 -7.59 10.39 -4.94
N VAL A 25 -6.31 10.72 -4.82
CA VAL A 25 -5.71 10.94 -3.51
C VAL A 25 -6.39 12.15 -2.86
N PRO A 26 -6.76 12.08 -1.58
CA PRO A 26 -7.35 13.23 -0.89
C PRO A 26 -6.46 14.48 -0.99
N ALA A 27 -7.10 15.66 -1.05
CA ALA A 27 -6.38 16.91 -1.28
C ALA A 27 -5.28 17.15 -0.24
N GLU A 28 -5.51 16.76 1.01
CA GLU A 28 -4.53 16.98 2.08
C GLU A 28 -3.31 16.07 1.95
N GLN A 29 -3.40 15.02 1.15
CA GLN A 29 -2.30 14.10 0.91
C GLN A 29 -1.65 14.32 -0.46
N ALA A 30 -2.35 14.95 -1.40
CA ALA A 30 -1.84 15.13 -2.75
C ALA A 30 -0.74 16.19 -2.77
N VAL A 31 0.40 15.87 -3.37
CA VAL A 31 1.50 16.81 -3.51
C VAL A 31 1.60 17.28 -4.95
N SER A 32 1.71 16.36 -5.91
CA SER A 32 1.79 16.73 -7.33
C SER A 32 1.49 15.52 -8.21
N GLY A 33 1.19 15.79 -9.49
CA GLY A 33 1.02 14.76 -10.51
C GLY A 33 -0.34 14.10 -10.55
N GLY A 34 -1.25 14.43 -9.64
CA GLY A 34 -2.60 13.90 -9.65
C GLY A 34 -2.70 12.38 -9.53
N PRO A 35 -1.96 11.74 -8.62
CA PRO A 35 -2.01 10.29 -8.53
C PRO A 35 -3.36 9.80 -8.03
N THR A 36 -3.67 8.54 -8.35
CA THR A 36 -4.80 7.84 -7.77
C THR A 36 -4.27 6.67 -6.95
N THR A 37 -5.05 6.25 -5.97
CA THR A 37 -4.77 5.04 -5.21
C THR A 37 -5.96 4.10 -5.31
N ALA A 38 -5.70 2.82 -5.10
CA ALA A 38 -6.73 1.81 -5.11
C ALA A 38 -6.33 0.72 -4.14
N TYR A 39 -7.32 0.06 -3.53
CA TYR A 39 -6.99 -1.00 -2.58
C TYR A 39 -8.17 -1.94 -2.40
N THR A 40 -7.85 -3.18 -2.05
CA THR A 40 -8.86 -4.14 -1.63
C THR A 40 -8.26 -5.06 -0.57
N ALA A 41 -9.06 -5.46 0.38
CA ALA A 41 -8.66 -6.46 1.36
C ALA A 41 -8.80 -7.84 0.73
N LEU A 42 -7.79 -8.68 0.92
CA LEU A 42 -7.84 -10.09 0.54
C LEU A 42 -8.28 -10.93 1.72
N ASP A 43 -7.85 -10.55 2.92
CA ASP A 43 -8.20 -11.23 4.14
C ASP A 43 -8.33 -10.16 5.22
N GLU A 44 -9.46 -10.16 5.91
CA GLU A 44 -9.73 -9.17 6.93
C GLU A 44 -9.57 -9.80 8.31
N PRO A 45 -9.18 -8.98 9.30
CA PRO A 45 -9.00 -9.54 10.65
C PRO A 45 -10.30 -10.10 11.17
N ALA A 46 -10.21 -11.28 11.76
CA ALA A 46 -11.32 -11.85 12.50
C ALA A 46 -11.38 -11.14 13.84
N ALA A 47 -12.53 -10.70 14.24
CA ALA A 47 -12.73 -10.10 15.54
C ALA A 47 -12.16 -8.69 15.66
N ALA A 48 -12.24 -8.17 16.85
CA ALA A 48 -12.05 -6.76 17.13
C ALA A 48 -10.59 -6.33 17.26
N ASP A 49 -9.66 -7.26 17.20
CA ASP A 49 -8.26 -6.88 17.37
C ASP A 49 -7.69 -6.16 16.14
N GLY A 50 -8.30 -6.31 14.98
CA GLY A 50 -7.88 -5.60 13.77
C GLY A 50 -6.52 -5.98 13.24
N VAL A 51 -5.92 -7.03 13.79
CA VAL A 51 -4.57 -7.46 13.42
C VAL A 51 -4.65 -8.45 12.29
N GLY A 52 -3.77 -8.29 11.30
CA GLY A 52 -3.60 -9.30 10.28
C GLY A 52 -4.38 -9.08 8.99
N GLU A 53 -4.83 -7.85 8.74
CA GLU A 53 -5.42 -7.57 7.44
C GLU A 53 -4.36 -7.76 6.34
N ILE A 54 -4.74 -8.47 5.29
CA ILE A 54 -3.90 -8.64 4.11
C ILE A 54 -4.63 -8.02 2.93
N GLY A 55 -3.94 -7.17 2.17
CA GLY A 55 -4.57 -6.52 1.05
C GLY A 55 -3.62 -6.18 -0.07
N VAL A 56 -4.18 -5.67 -1.15
CA VAL A 56 -3.44 -5.17 -2.30
C VAL A 56 -3.70 -3.68 -2.41
N TRP A 57 -2.64 -2.91 -2.62
CA TRP A 57 -2.71 -1.46 -2.74
C TRP A 57 -1.94 -1.04 -3.98
N GLU A 58 -2.41 0.01 -4.63
CA GLU A 58 -1.81 0.49 -5.87
C GLU A 58 -1.83 2.02 -5.90
N MET A 59 -0.79 2.61 -6.48
CA MET A 59 -0.73 4.05 -6.69
C MET A 59 -0.18 4.35 -8.07
N THR A 60 -0.87 5.22 -8.80
CA THR A 60 -0.41 5.67 -10.12
C THR A 60 0.65 6.77 -9.97
N PRO A 61 1.40 7.09 -11.05
CA PRO A 61 2.48 8.06 -10.96
C PRO A 61 2.06 9.41 -10.39
N GLY A 62 2.91 9.96 -9.55
CA GLY A 62 2.69 11.23 -8.87
C GLY A 62 3.33 11.19 -7.49
N VAL A 63 3.05 12.22 -6.71
CA VAL A 63 3.62 12.38 -5.37
C VAL A 63 2.51 12.59 -4.36
N MET A 64 2.54 11.81 -3.29
CA MET A 64 1.62 12.01 -2.16
C MET A 64 2.36 11.87 -0.84
N ARG A 65 1.79 12.46 0.22
CA ARG A 65 2.29 12.25 1.57
C ARG A 65 1.30 11.40 2.35
N ASP A 66 1.80 10.70 3.36
CA ASP A 66 0.97 9.81 4.15
C ASP A 66 1.45 9.79 5.59
N ILE A 67 0.55 9.39 6.48
CA ILE A 67 0.87 9.05 7.85
C ILE A 67 0.59 7.56 7.97
N GLU A 68 1.62 6.79 8.30
CA GLU A 68 1.57 5.35 8.17
C GLU A 68 0.91 4.67 9.35
N VAL A 69 0.51 3.43 9.12
CA VAL A 69 0.09 2.49 10.16
C VAL A 69 1.13 1.39 10.27
N ASP A 70 0.98 0.50 11.25
CA ASP A 70 1.88 -0.64 11.38
C ASP A 70 1.61 -1.61 10.24
N GLU A 71 2.58 -1.80 9.38
CA GLU A 71 2.42 -2.74 8.27
C GLU A 71 3.76 -3.22 7.74
N VAL A 72 3.73 -4.38 7.10
CA VAL A 72 4.81 -4.86 6.24
C VAL A 72 4.22 -4.94 4.84
N PHE A 73 4.99 -4.53 3.83
CA PHE A 73 4.51 -4.70 2.46
C PHE A 73 5.60 -5.28 1.56
N VAL A 74 5.14 -5.87 0.48
CA VAL A 74 6.00 -6.43 -0.58
C VAL A 74 5.56 -5.80 -1.89
N VAL A 75 6.51 -5.21 -2.61
CA VAL A 75 6.23 -4.60 -3.91
C VAL A 75 6.11 -5.68 -4.97
N LEU A 76 5.02 -5.63 -5.74
CA LEU A 76 4.79 -6.56 -6.86
C LEU A 76 5.18 -5.95 -8.19
N ALA A 77 4.99 -4.64 -8.36
CA ALA A 77 5.22 -3.95 -9.63
C ALA A 77 5.49 -2.49 -9.36
N GLY A 78 6.21 -1.85 -10.28
CA GLY A 78 6.36 -0.41 -10.24
C GLY A 78 7.76 0.05 -9.88
N ASP A 79 7.88 1.38 -9.80
CA ASP A 79 9.14 2.06 -9.51
C ASP A 79 8.79 3.31 -8.73
N ALA A 80 9.35 3.45 -7.53
CA ALA A 80 8.98 4.54 -6.63
C ALA A 80 10.07 4.79 -5.61
N THR A 81 9.99 5.95 -4.95
CA THR A 81 10.82 6.30 -3.81
C THR A 81 9.89 6.63 -2.66
N VAL A 82 10.16 6.11 -1.47
CA VAL A 82 9.50 6.56 -0.25
C VAL A 82 10.54 7.32 0.57
N GLU A 83 10.18 8.55 0.95
CA GLU A 83 11.01 9.40 1.80
C GLU A 83 10.36 9.51 3.16
N PHE A 84 11.18 9.64 4.21
CA PHE A 84 10.70 9.72 5.59
C PHE A 84 10.93 11.12 6.12
N GLU A 85 9.85 11.81 6.48
CA GLU A 85 9.92 13.15 7.07
C GLU A 85 9.99 13.07 8.59
N GLU A 86 9.29 12.09 9.20
CA GLU A 86 9.28 11.92 10.64
C GLU A 86 9.06 10.45 10.99
N PRO A 87 10.00 9.76 11.64
CA PRO A 87 11.35 10.24 11.90
C PRO A 87 12.15 10.36 10.61
N ARG A 88 13.18 11.16 10.59
CA ARG A 88 13.99 11.34 9.40
C ARG A 88 14.91 10.14 9.22
N LEU A 89 14.65 9.40 8.16
CA LEU A 89 15.42 8.20 7.78
C LEU A 89 15.84 8.34 6.32
N ASP A 90 16.78 7.52 5.90
CA ASP A 90 17.19 7.50 4.50
C ASP A 90 16.03 7.05 3.60
N PRO A 91 15.91 7.66 2.42
CA PRO A 91 14.87 7.23 1.47
C PRO A 91 15.09 5.79 1.02
N ILE A 92 13.99 5.13 0.67
CA ILE A 92 14.02 3.77 0.14
C ILE A 92 13.56 3.80 -1.31
N GLU A 93 14.35 3.18 -2.20
CA GLU A 93 13.95 2.95 -3.57
C GLU A 93 13.17 1.65 -3.64
N LEU A 94 11.95 1.72 -4.21
CA LEU A 94 11.05 0.58 -4.28
C LEU A 94 11.03 0.01 -5.69
N ARG A 95 11.12 -1.31 -5.77
CA ARG A 95 11.04 -2.06 -7.02
C ARG A 95 10.44 -3.43 -6.71
N PRO A 96 10.03 -4.20 -7.72
CA PRO A 96 9.45 -5.52 -7.45
C PRO A 96 10.37 -6.35 -6.57
N GLY A 97 9.80 -6.92 -5.51
CA GLY A 97 10.53 -7.70 -4.53
C GLY A 97 10.96 -6.93 -3.29
N SER A 98 10.85 -5.60 -3.28
CA SER A 98 11.16 -4.82 -2.08
C SER A 98 10.24 -5.21 -0.93
N VAL A 99 10.79 -5.46 0.24
CA VAL A 99 10.03 -5.77 1.45
C VAL A 99 10.34 -4.69 2.47
N VAL A 100 9.31 -4.02 2.96
CA VAL A 100 9.48 -2.86 3.83
C VAL A 100 8.56 -2.96 5.03
N ARG A 101 9.05 -2.54 6.19
CA ARG A 101 8.24 -2.39 7.39
C ARG A 101 8.04 -0.91 7.68
N LEU A 102 6.78 -0.53 7.92
CA LEU A 102 6.41 0.81 8.37
C LEU A 102 5.77 0.70 9.74
N THR A 103 5.93 1.73 10.57
CA THR A 103 5.29 1.75 11.88
C THR A 103 4.35 2.95 11.97
N ALA A 104 3.35 2.81 12.83
CA ALA A 104 2.31 3.82 13.00
C ALA A 104 2.92 5.18 13.32
N GLY A 105 2.41 6.22 12.66
CA GLY A 105 2.84 7.59 12.89
C GLY A 105 4.00 8.07 12.03
N MET A 106 4.67 7.18 11.30
CA MET A 106 5.70 7.62 10.36
C MET A 106 5.08 8.53 9.32
N GLN A 107 5.74 9.65 9.03
CA GLN A 107 5.30 10.59 8.00
C GLN A 107 6.17 10.39 6.78
N THR A 108 5.54 10.10 5.67
CA THR A 108 6.24 9.68 4.44
C THR A 108 5.79 10.49 3.25
N VAL A 109 6.65 10.53 2.24
CA VAL A 109 6.33 11.08 0.92
C VAL A 109 6.65 9.99 -0.10
N TRP A 110 5.65 9.65 -0.90
CA TRP A 110 5.75 8.63 -1.93
C TRP A 110 5.84 9.28 -3.30
N THR A 111 6.93 9.05 -4.01
CA THR A 111 7.09 9.52 -5.38
C THR A 111 7.05 8.29 -6.28
N VAL A 112 5.96 8.15 -7.03
CA VAL A 112 5.76 6.99 -7.91
C VAL A 112 6.04 7.41 -9.35
N ARG A 113 6.94 6.68 -10.01
CA ARG A 113 7.32 6.91 -11.39
C ARG A 113 6.63 5.95 -12.36
N ALA A 114 6.49 4.70 -11.95
CA ALA A 114 5.69 3.71 -12.67
C ALA A 114 4.72 3.11 -11.66
N THR A 115 3.48 2.91 -12.06
CA THR A 115 2.40 2.46 -11.15
C THR A 115 2.90 1.40 -10.18
N LEU A 116 2.78 1.71 -8.90
CA LEU A 116 3.29 0.89 -7.81
C LEU A 116 2.15 0.01 -7.29
N ARG A 117 2.38 -1.29 -7.24
CA ARG A 117 1.44 -2.23 -6.62
C ARG A 117 2.16 -3.01 -5.55
N LYS A 118 1.52 -3.17 -4.41
CA LYS A 118 2.10 -3.90 -3.28
C LYS A 118 1.05 -4.75 -2.59
N ILE A 119 1.51 -5.84 -1.96
CA ILE A 119 0.72 -6.56 -0.96
C ILE A 119 1.13 -5.99 0.39
N PHE A 120 0.15 -5.67 1.23
CA PHE A 120 0.43 -5.22 2.58
C PHE A 120 -0.19 -6.18 3.59
N ILE A 121 0.47 -6.28 4.74
CA ILE A 121 0.00 -7.06 5.88
C ILE A 121 0.04 -6.10 7.07
N SER A 122 -1.13 -5.72 7.57
CA SER A 122 -1.20 -4.79 8.70
C SER A 122 -1.14 -5.58 10.01
N ARG A 123 -0.76 -4.88 11.07
CA ARG A 123 -0.51 -5.54 12.36
C ARG A 123 -1.23 -4.84 13.48
#